data_730b4fa0c7bbb9802b226520eb900ea5
#
_entry.id   730b4fa0c7bbb9802b226520eb900ea5
#
_cell.length_a   1.000
_cell.length_b   1.000
_cell.length_c   1.000
_cell.angle_alpha   90.00
_cell.angle_beta   90.00
_cell.angle_gamma   90.00
#
_symmetry.space_group_name_H-M   'P 1'
#
loop_
_entity.id
_entity.type
_entity.pdbx_description
1 polymer ?
#
loop_
_entity_poly.entity_id
_entity_poly.type
_entity_poly.pdbx_seq_one_letter_code
_entity_poly.pdbx_strand_id
1 'polypeptide(L)'
;YGPNEMTSTHSGNPVCAAAALANVNAILKEKRVANSARLGALLQKELDAIKAEFPQIIGARHGAGLVAGLHMVKPGTTEPDGDLAWEIVFSCFKRGLLMFAPVGFGGATVKIAPPLCITKEALLEGCRVLREAIAERAKA
;
A
#
# COMPACT_ATOMS: atom_id res chain seq x y z
N TYR A 1 21.66 -21.66 -14.03
CA TYR A 1 21.74 -21.75 -12.56
C TYR A 1 22.57 -22.99 -12.21
N GLY A 2 23.54 -22.86 -11.33
CA GLY A 2 24.34 -23.95 -10.79
C GLY A 2 23.62 -24.67 -9.64
N PRO A 3 24.19 -25.76 -9.14
CA PRO A 3 23.70 -26.47 -7.97
C PRO A 3 23.58 -25.50 -6.77
N ASN A 4 22.42 -25.49 -6.09
CA ASN A 4 22.12 -24.65 -4.93
C ASN A 4 21.91 -23.15 -5.19
N GLU A 5 21.90 -22.68 -6.42
CA GLU A 5 21.63 -21.27 -6.72
C GLU A 5 20.15 -20.87 -6.57
N MET A 6 19.25 -21.84 -6.62
CA MET A 6 17.81 -21.63 -6.42
C MET A 6 17.28 -22.62 -5.38
N THR A 7 17.43 -22.28 -4.12
CA THR A 7 16.91 -23.09 -3.02
C THR A 7 15.91 -22.29 -2.17
N SER A 8 14.93 -22.99 -1.61
CA SER A 8 14.01 -22.49 -0.63
C SER A 8 13.75 -23.57 0.41
N THR A 9 13.85 -23.22 1.67
CA THR A 9 13.63 -24.15 2.80
C THR A 9 12.27 -24.85 2.75
N HIS A 10 11.26 -24.19 2.18
CA HIS A 10 9.89 -24.70 2.10
C HIS A 10 9.50 -25.20 0.70
N SER A 11 10.42 -25.28 -0.26
CA SER A 11 10.15 -25.83 -1.59
C SER A 11 9.71 -27.29 -1.48
N GLY A 12 8.64 -27.63 -2.20
CA GLY A 12 8.09 -28.98 -2.22
C GLY A 12 7.26 -29.36 -0.98
N ASN A 13 7.08 -28.47 -0.02
CA ASN A 13 6.23 -28.74 1.13
C ASN A 13 4.76 -28.90 0.66
N PRO A 14 4.10 -30.06 0.90
CA PRO A 14 2.77 -30.33 0.38
C PRO A 14 1.69 -29.40 0.95
N VAL A 15 1.83 -28.95 2.20
CA VAL A 15 0.89 -28.01 2.83
C VAL A 15 0.98 -26.63 2.14
N CYS A 16 2.20 -26.15 1.92
CA CYS A 16 2.42 -24.89 1.19
C CYS A 16 1.92 -24.98 -0.25
N ALA A 17 2.13 -26.10 -0.93
CA ALA A 17 1.65 -26.33 -2.29
C ALA A 17 0.12 -26.36 -2.36
N ALA A 18 -0.55 -27.03 -1.42
CA ALA A 18 -2.00 -27.06 -1.33
C ALA A 18 -2.59 -25.66 -1.07
N ALA A 19 -1.98 -24.89 -0.15
CA ALA A 19 -2.40 -23.52 0.14
C ALA A 19 -2.19 -22.59 -1.08
N ALA A 20 -1.06 -22.73 -1.77
CA ALA A 20 -0.77 -21.95 -3.00
C ALA A 20 -1.79 -22.26 -4.10
N LEU A 21 -2.09 -23.54 -4.33
CA LEU A 21 -3.09 -23.97 -5.33
C LEU A 21 -4.47 -23.43 -5.01
N ALA A 22 -4.89 -23.51 -3.75
CA ALA A 22 -6.17 -22.98 -3.27
C ALA A 22 -6.25 -21.46 -3.51
N ASN A 23 -5.18 -20.72 -3.20
CA ASN A 23 -5.11 -19.28 -3.40
C ASN A 23 -5.20 -18.90 -4.89
N VAL A 24 -4.45 -19.56 -5.77
CA VAL A 24 -4.51 -19.31 -7.23
C VAL A 24 -5.92 -19.59 -7.75
N ASN A 25 -6.53 -20.71 -7.36
CA ASN A 25 -7.90 -21.05 -7.76
C ASN A 25 -8.91 -20.01 -7.28
N ALA A 26 -8.78 -19.50 -6.06
CA ALA A 26 -9.63 -18.43 -5.52
C ALA A 26 -9.47 -17.13 -6.33
N ILE A 27 -8.23 -16.73 -6.66
CA ILE A 27 -7.95 -15.54 -7.48
C ILE A 27 -8.67 -15.63 -8.83
N LEU A 28 -8.58 -16.78 -9.49
CA LEU A 28 -9.20 -16.99 -10.79
C LEU A 28 -10.74 -17.07 -10.72
N LYS A 29 -11.27 -17.94 -9.82
CA LYS A 29 -12.70 -18.19 -9.67
C LYS A 29 -13.47 -16.95 -9.22
N GLU A 30 -12.90 -16.20 -8.30
CA GLU A 30 -13.52 -15.00 -7.72
C GLU A 30 -13.19 -13.71 -8.48
N LYS A 31 -12.52 -13.83 -9.64
CA LYS A 31 -12.17 -12.69 -10.53
C LYS A 31 -11.44 -11.56 -9.81
N ARG A 32 -10.49 -11.91 -8.93
CA ARG A 32 -9.78 -10.94 -8.07
C ARG A 32 -8.94 -9.95 -8.88
N VAL A 33 -8.42 -10.33 -10.03
CA VAL A 33 -7.71 -9.41 -10.95
C VAL A 33 -8.66 -8.31 -11.46
N ALA A 34 -9.89 -8.67 -11.85
CA ALA A 34 -10.89 -7.69 -12.28
C ALA A 34 -11.32 -6.77 -11.12
N ASN A 35 -11.46 -7.29 -9.89
CA ASN A 35 -11.72 -6.49 -8.71
C ASN A 35 -10.58 -5.50 -8.44
N SER A 36 -9.32 -5.96 -8.55
CA SER A 36 -8.13 -5.10 -8.40
C SER A 36 -8.10 -3.98 -9.45
N ALA A 37 -8.45 -4.26 -10.70
CA ALA A 37 -8.53 -3.22 -11.73
C ALA A 37 -9.61 -2.18 -11.41
N ARG A 38 -10.81 -2.62 -11.06
CA ARG A 38 -11.97 -1.76 -10.77
C ARG A 38 -11.76 -0.91 -9.50
N LEU A 39 -11.39 -1.54 -8.39
CA LEU A 39 -11.17 -0.83 -7.13
C LEU A 39 -9.84 -0.10 -7.10
N GLY A 40 -8.87 -0.57 -7.88
CA GLY A 40 -7.61 0.12 -8.09
C GLY A 40 -7.81 1.49 -8.72
N ALA A 41 -8.65 1.61 -9.77
CA ALA A 41 -8.97 2.90 -10.36
C ALA A 41 -9.55 3.88 -9.32
N LEU A 42 -10.42 3.39 -8.42
CA LEU A 42 -10.95 4.18 -7.31
C LEU A 42 -9.85 4.58 -6.32
N LEU A 43 -9.00 3.62 -5.91
CA LEU A 43 -7.88 3.89 -5.01
C LEU A 43 -6.95 4.98 -5.57
N GLN A 44 -6.55 4.85 -6.84
CA GLN A 44 -5.65 5.82 -7.47
C GLN A 44 -6.29 7.23 -7.48
N LYS A 45 -7.59 7.33 -7.76
CA LYS A 45 -8.33 8.61 -7.72
C LYS A 45 -8.34 9.22 -6.33
N GLU A 46 -8.60 8.43 -5.28
CA GLU A 46 -8.59 8.92 -3.90
C GLU A 46 -7.18 9.39 -3.48
N LEU A 47 -6.13 8.65 -3.87
CA LEU A 47 -4.75 9.03 -3.56
C LEU A 47 -4.29 10.26 -4.35
N ASP A 48 -4.77 10.45 -5.58
CA ASP A 48 -4.53 11.68 -6.34
C ASP A 48 -5.18 12.89 -5.66
N ALA A 49 -6.39 12.74 -5.14
CA ALA A 49 -7.07 13.78 -4.38
C ALA A 49 -6.32 14.12 -3.08
N ILE A 50 -5.85 13.11 -2.34
CA ILE A 50 -5.03 13.30 -1.12
C ILE A 50 -3.72 14.03 -1.48
N LYS A 51 -3.04 13.64 -2.54
CA LYS A 51 -1.82 14.34 -3.00
C LYS A 51 -2.10 15.79 -3.35
N ALA A 52 -3.21 16.07 -4.04
CA ALA A 52 -3.59 17.44 -4.40
C ALA A 52 -3.93 18.32 -3.19
N GLU A 53 -4.41 17.72 -2.09
CA GLU A 53 -4.70 18.41 -0.83
C GLU A 53 -3.43 18.73 -0.03
N PHE A 54 -2.40 17.87 -0.11
CA PHE A 54 -1.14 18.00 0.65
C PHE A 54 0.11 18.03 -0.24
N PRO A 55 0.19 18.90 -1.26
CA PRO A 55 1.26 18.87 -2.25
C PRO A 55 2.64 19.22 -1.66
N GLN A 56 2.70 19.91 -0.52
CA GLN A 56 3.94 20.34 0.13
C GLN A 56 4.68 19.20 0.84
N ILE A 57 3.99 18.09 1.18
CA ILE A 57 4.59 16.95 1.88
C ILE A 57 4.44 15.63 1.13
N ILE A 58 3.66 15.58 0.05
CA ILE A 58 3.53 14.42 -0.84
C ILE A 58 4.17 14.73 -2.19
N GLY A 59 5.44 14.35 -2.35
CA GLY A 59 6.20 14.62 -3.57
C GLY A 59 5.71 13.81 -4.78
N ALA A 60 5.39 12.53 -4.57
CA ALA A 60 4.98 11.64 -5.64
C ALA A 60 3.90 10.64 -5.19
N ARG A 61 3.05 10.24 -6.13
CA ARG A 61 2.14 9.11 -6.02
C ARG A 61 2.41 8.13 -7.16
N HIS A 62 2.64 6.87 -6.84
CA HIS A 62 2.88 5.81 -7.80
C HIS A 62 1.96 4.62 -7.52
N GLY A 63 1.69 3.80 -8.53
CA GLY A 63 0.97 2.56 -8.37
C GLY A 63 0.06 2.21 -9.53
N ALA A 64 -0.43 0.97 -9.49
CA ALA A 64 -1.41 0.42 -10.41
C ALA A 64 -2.28 -0.60 -9.69
N GLY A 65 -3.55 -0.71 -10.06
CA GLY A 65 -4.50 -1.57 -9.37
C GLY A 65 -4.57 -1.22 -7.88
N LEU A 66 -4.56 -2.24 -7.03
CA LEU A 66 -4.61 -2.10 -5.57
C LEU A 66 -3.21 -2.00 -4.91
N VAL A 67 -2.18 -1.66 -5.66
CA VAL A 67 -0.85 -1.38 -5.10
C VAL A 67 -0.49 0.07 -5.40
N ALA A 68 -0.19 0.84 -4.38
CA ALA A 68 0.17 2.25 -4.50
C ALA A 68 1.17 2.67 -3.42
N GLY A 69 1.79 3.84 -3.63
CA GLY A 69 2.66 4.48 -2.67
C GLY A 69 2.53 6.00 -2.74
N LEU A 70 2.54 6.63 -1.58
CA LEU A 70 2.71 8.07 -1.42
C LEU A 70 4.13 8.33 -0.92
N HIS A 71 4.93 9.01 -1.70
CA HIS A 71 6.30 9.36 -1.32
C HIS A 71 6.30 10.69 -0.56
N MET A 72 6.66 10.61 0.72
CA MET A 72 6.70 11.76 1.60
C MET A 72 8.00 12.54 1.41
N VAL A 73 7.91 13.86 1.44
CA VAL A 73 9.05 14.77 1.28
C VAL A 73 9.02 15.85 2.35
N LYS A 74 10.18 16.39 2.67
CA LYS A 74 10.29 17.57 3.53
C LYS A 74 9.58 18.76 2.87
N PRO A 75 8.85 19.59 3.63
CA PRO A 75 8.03 20.65 3.08
C PRO A 75 8.79 21.56 2.10
N GLY A 76 8.21 21.71 0.90
CA GLY A 76 8.77 22.56 -0.14
C GLY A 76 10.04 22.05 -0.83
N THR A 77 10.42 20.79 -0.60
CA THR A 77 11.61 20.17 -1.20
C THR A 77 11.26 18.86 -1.92
N THR A 78 12.27 18.24 -2.51
CA THR A 78 12.19 16.87 -3.05
C THR A 78 12.92 15.86 -2.16
N GLU A 79 13.42 16.29 -1.00
CA GLU A 79 14.15 15.44 -0.06
C GLU A 79 13.20 14.46 0.64
N PRO A 80 13.50 13.15 0.63
CA PRO A 80 12.69 12.14 1.30
C PRO A 80 12.51 12.42 2.80
N ASP A 81 11.31 12.24 3.30
CA ASP A 81 10.99 12.35 4.73
C ASP A 81 10.47 11.01 5.27
N GLY A 82 11.42 10.16 5.71
CA GLY A 82 11.12 8.87 6.30
C GLY A 82 10.45 8.97 7.67
N ASP A 83 10.80 9.97 8.45
CA ASP A 83 10.22 10.19 9.79
C ASP A 83 8.75 10.56 9.67
N LEU A 84 8.40 11.47 8.78
CA LEU A 84 7.02 11.82 8.47
C LEU A 84 6.21 10.60 7.99
N ALA A 85 6.81 9.76 7.13
CA ALA A 85 6.16 8.53 6.66
C ALA A 85 5.85 7.58 7.82
N TRP A 86 6.78 7.41 8.78
CA TRP A 86 6.56 6.62 9.99
C TRP A 86 5.47 7.21 10.88
N GLU A 87 5.46 8.50 11.09
CA GLU A 87 4.44 9.19 11.90
C GLU A 87 3.04 9.01 11.32
N ILE A 88 2.90 9.10 9.98
CA ILE A 88 1.63 8.87 9.28
C ILE A 88 1.17 7.43 9.48
N VAL A 89 2.05 6.44 9.26
CA VAL A 89 1.72 5.01 9.45
C VAL A 89 1.31 4.74 10.89
N PHE A 90 2.01 5.31 11.86
CA PHE A 90 1.67 5.16 13.28
C PHE A 90 0.35 5.85 13.66
N SER A 91 0.06 7.00 13.07
CA SER A 91 -1.23 7.68 13.23
C SER A 91 -2.38 6.85 12.64
N CYS A 92 -2.17 6.22 11.47
CA CYS A 92 -3.13 5.25 10.89
C CYS A 92 -3.38 4.07 11.84
N PHE A 93 -2.32 3.48 12.38
CA PHE A 93 -2.43 2.36 13.34
C PHE A 93 -3.28 2.74 14.56
N LYS A 94 -3.06 3.91 15.16
CA LYS A 94 -3.85 4.40 16.29
C LYS A 94 -5.34 4.60 15.95
N ARG A 95 -5.66 4.78 14.67
CA ARG A 95 -7.03 4.91 14.14
C ARG A 95 -7.63 3.58 13.66
N GLY A 96 -6.93 2.46 13.89
CA GLY A 96 -7.39 1.13 13.51
C GLY A 96 -7.09 0.73 12.05
N LEU A 97 -6.33 1.53 11.30
CA LEU A 97 -5.88 1.19 9.96
C LEU A 97 -4.46 0.61 10.00
N LEU A 98 -4.36 -0.70 9.79
CA LEU A 98 -3.06 -1.38 9.70
C LEU A 98 -2.40 -1.07 8.35
N MET A 99 -1.20 -0.51 8.42
CA MET A 99 -0.37 -0.18 7.27
C MET A 99 0.95 -0.95 7.32
N PHE A 100 1.59 -1.10 6.18
CA PHE A 100 2.98 -1.58 6.13
C PHE A 100 3.94 -0.53 6.69
N ALA A 101 5.08 -0.97 7.19
CA ALA A 101 6.20 -0.06 7.47
C ALA A 101 6.55 0.72 6.21
N PRO A 102 6.94 2.01 6.32
CA PRO A 102 7.39 2.78 5.19
C PRO A 102 8.56 2.12 4.46
N VAL A 103 8.63 2.27 3.15
CA VAL A 103 9.61 1.61 2.27
C VAL A 103 10.17 2.60 1.25
N GLY A 104 10.97 2.09 0.31
CA GLY A 104 11.48 2.86 -0.84
C GLY A 104 12.63 3.79 -0.47
N PHE A 105 12.88 4.75 -1.37
CA PHE A 105 14.00 5.67 -1.23
C PHE A 105 13.86 6.52 0.05
N GLY A 106 14.91 6.50 0.88
CA GLY A 106 14.92 7.19 2.17
C GLY A 106 13.89 6.67 3.19
N GLY A 107 13.28 5.48 2.98
CA GLY A 107 12.21 4.98 3.85
C GLY A 107 10.94 5.86 3.83
N ALA A 108 10.78 6.71 2.82
CA ALA A 108 9.79 7.78 2.81
C ALA A 108 8.48 7.44 2.08
N THR A 109 8.28 6.19 1.65
CA THR A 109 7.08 5.80 0.92
C THR A 109 6.08 5.08 1.83
N VAL A 110 4.94 5.70 2.06
CA VAL A 110 3.77 5.08 2.67
C VAL A 110 3.16 4.12 1.64
N LYS A 111 3.31 2.82 1.87
CA LYS A 111 2.84 1.76 0.97
C LYS A 111 1.39 1.40 1.28
N ILE A 112 0.57 1.38 0.23
CA ILE A 112 -0.85 1.00 0.26
C ILE A 112 -1.02 -0.27 -0.60
N ALA A 113 -1.37 -1.38 0.02
CA ALA A 113 -1.59 -2.66 -0.67
C ALA A 113 -2.67 -3.47 0.06
N PRO A 114 -3.94 -3.08 -0.03
CA PRO A 114 -5.02 -3.82 0.58
C PRO A 114 -5.21 -5.19 -0.09
N PRO A 115 -5.88 -6.14 0.58
CA PRO A 115 -6.13 -7.46 0.01
C PRO A 115 -6.97 -7.37 -1.27
N LEU A 116 -6.73 -8.28 -2.23
CA LEU A 116 -7.45 -8.32 -3.51
C LEU A 116 -8.97 -8.51 -3.35
N CYS A 117 -9.41 -8.98 -2.19
CA CYS A 117 -10.82 -9.18 -1.84
C CYS A 117 -11.46 -7.96 -1.15
N ILE A 118 -10.75 -6.85 -1.00
CA ILE A 118 -11.29 -5.66 -0.33
C ILE A 118 -12.61 -5.22 -0.97
N THR A 119 -13.54 -4.72 -0.15
CA THR A 119 -14.78 -4.08 -0.63
C THR A 119 -14.55 -2.60 -0.93
N LYS A 120 -15.48 -1.99 -1.66
CA LYS A 120 -15.44 -0.55 -1.95
C LYS A 120 -15.51 0.28 -0.67
N GLU A 121 -16.39 -0.12 0.25
CA GLU A 121 -16.63 0.58 1.52
C GLU A 121 -15.38 0.57 2.39
N ALA A 122 -14.74 -0.59 2.57
CA ALA A 122 -13.50 -0.72 3.33
C ALA A 122 -12.34 0.05 2.69
N LEU A 123 -12.26 0.07 1.34
CA LEU A 123 -11.25 0.86 0.63
C LEU A 123 -11.41 2.36 0.90
N LEU A 124 -12.64 2.87 0.76
CA LEU A 124 -12.92 4.30 0.99
C LEU A 124 -12.70 4.70 2.45
N GLU A 125 -13.06 3.82 3.39
CA GLU A 125 -12.78 4.05 4.82
C GLU A 125 -11.28 4.11 5.09
N GLY A 126 -10.49 3.20 4.51
CA GLY A 126 -9.04 3.24 4.60
C GLY A 126 -8.45 4.54 4.04
N CYS A 127 -8.94 5.00 2.89
CA CYS A 127 -8.52 6.28 2.30
C CYS A 127 -8.89 7.48 3.19
N ARG A 128 -10.07 7.46 3.82
CA ARG A 128 -10.52 8.49 4.76
C ARG A 128 -9.57 8.57 5.97
N VAL A 129 -9.27 7.42 6.59
CA VAL A 129 -8.36 7.36 7.75
C VAL A 129 -6.95 7.82 7.38
N LEU A 130 -6.45 7.41 6.21
CA LEU A 130 -5.14 7.85 5.71
C LEU A 130 -5.10 9.37 5.51
N ARG A 131 -6.13 9.95 4.90
CA ARG A 131 -6.26 11.41 4.71
C ARG A 131 -6.23 12.16 6.04
N GLU A 132 -6.95 11.69 7.05
CA GLU A 132 -6.99 12.29 8.39
C GLU A 132 -5.63 12.21 9.08
N ALA A 133 -4.93 11.07 8.97
CA ALA A 133 -3.59 10.89 9.51
C ALA A 133 -2.58 11.85 8.86
N ILE A 134 -2.65 12.05 7.55
CA ILE A 134 -1.81 13.00 6.81
C ILE A 134 -2.16 14.44 7.22
N ALA A 135 -3.45 14.78 7.28
CA ALA A 135 -3.91 16.12 7.67
C ALA A 135 -3.46 16.53 9.07
N GLU A 136 -3.40 15.58 10.01
CA GLU A 136 -2.88 15.83 11.36
C GLU A 136 -1.40 16.23 11.32
N ARG A 137 -0.61 15.57 10.48
CA ARG A 137 0.84 15.82 10.37
C ARG A 137 1.19 17.03 9.52
N ALA A 138 0.35 17.38 8.55
CA ALA A 138 0.55 18.56 7.73
C ALA A 138 0.35 19.88 8.49
N LYS A 139 -0.26 19.83 9.70
CA LYS A 139 -0.50 20.99 10.58
C LYS A 139 0.54 21.17 11.67
N ALA A 140 1.38 20.17 11.89
CA ALA A 140 2.43 20.19 12.92
C ALA A 140 3.73 20.75 12.37
#